data_8b877ae67f81ad4ffd76c1a24be1e8be
#
_entry.id   8b877ae67f81ad4ffd76c1a24be1e8be
#
_cell.length_a   1.000
_cell.length_b   1.000
_cell.length_c   1.000
_cell.angle_alpha   90.00
_cell.angle_beta   90.00
_cell.angle_gamma   90.00
#
_symmetry.space_group_name_H-M   'P 1'
#
loop_
_entity.id
_entity.type
_entity.pdbx_description
1 polymer ?
#
loop_
_entity_poly.entity_id
_entity_poly.type
_entity_poly.pdbx_seq_one_letter_code
_entity_poly.pdbx_strand_id
1 'polypeptide(L)'
;MVKKVIVLTALICGIFIFASCARQEAKKPQVNQQKQQGKSVVEIVYGQWKGSGHATAVEADNPTQAPGLREEGKCFLCHNGYAYETQASTLKGIGILKGASCDTCHTGFGRSLMVKGSVTIPLGDIKGGKGALCMSCHSGRGKAPDQKSAPHYSVQTDVLLSKSGAEVKGFNYGSSPHAGASNTCLACHMAQDKNGFRDHSFKMKQEQVANTCGNCHNFDTFNPPAKADYDGDGRKEGIQSEVAGLLGVVKGAIDKKLDGGKFTSAAGKIQFEDKQAKVLSSPPSPEVYNAAWNYFLINNDGSKGVHNPAYAVQLLQQTYKELMGADVPKAELRK
;
A
#
# COMPACT_ATOMS: atom_id res chain seq x y z
N MET A 1 67.83 -29.41 62.95
CA MET A 1 66.53 -28.75 62.91
C MET A 1 65.95 -28.94 61.48
N VAL A 2 65.10 -29.93 61.29
CA VAL A 2 64.58 -30.29 60.00
C VAL A 2 63.11 -29.99 60.02
N LYS A 3 62.62 -28.99 59.28
CA LYS A 3 61.20 -28.66 59.13
C LYS A 3 60.53 -29.58 58.10
N LYS A 4 59.58 -30.38 58.60
CA LYS A 4 58.74 -31.20 57.74
C LYS A 4 57.76 -30.33 56.97
N VAL A 5 57.82 -30.48 55.64
CA VAL A 5 56.82 -29.94 54.75
C VAL A 5 55.74 -30.98 54.46
N ILE A 6 54.51 -30.72 54.88
CA ILE A 6 53.36 -31.58 54.59
C ILE A 6 52.80 -31.11 53.23
N VAL A 7 52.85 -32.02 52.23
CA VAL A 7 52.19 -31.82 50.93
C VAL A 7 50.77 -32.35 51.03
N LEU A 8 49.81 -31.45 50.93
CA LEU A 8 48.38 -31.78 50.92
C LEU A 8 47.94 -31.93 49.45
N THR A 9 47.75 -33.16 49.01
CA THR A 9 47.21 -33.47 47.70
C THR A 9 45.69 -33.30 47.71
N ALA A 10 45.20 -32.21 47.08
CA ALA A 10 43.78 -32.02 46.87
C ALA A 10 43.29 -32.80 45.64
N LEU A 11 42.47 -33.78 45.87
CA LEU A 11 41.79 -34.58 44.86
C LEU A 11 40.64 -33.73 44.28
N ILE A 12 40.77 -33.20 43.06
CA ILE A 12 39.71 -32.47 42.36
C ILE A 12 38.84 -33.51 41.64
N CYS A 13 37.69 -33.86 42.21
CA CYS A 13 36.62 -34.57 41.54
C CYS A 13 35.97 -33.64 40.50
N GLY A 14 36.32 -33.89 39.23
CA GLY A 14 35.64 -33.23 38.12
C GLY A 14 34.21 -33.72 37.94
N ILE A 15 33.24 -32.89 38.33
CA ILE A 15 31.84 -33.14 38.02
C ILE A 15 31.61 -32.67 36.58
N PHE A 16 31.54 -33.61 35.63
CA PHE A 16 31.06 -33.35 34.28
C PHE A 16 29.54 -33.10 34.33
N ILE A 17 29.16 -31.84 34.31
CA ILE A 17 27.77 -31.44 34.08
C ILE A 17 27.48 -31.62 32.60
N PHE A 18 26.84 -32.73 32.22
CA PHE A 18 26.23 -32.87 30.92
C PHE A 18 25.09 -31.86 30.80
N ALA A 19 25.34 -30.71 30.17
CA ALA A 19 24.29 -29.83 29.74
C ALA A 19 23.46 -30.53 28.64
N SER A 20 22.40 -31.22 29.04
CA SER A 20 21.39 -31.72 28.16
C SER A 20 20.74 -30.51 27.48
N CYS A 21 21.05 -30.26 26.21
CA CYS A 21 20.30 -29.37 25.37
C CYS A 21 18.89 -29.97 25.18
N ALA A 22 18.01 -29.73 26.14
CA ALA A 22 16.59 -29.94 25.94
C ALA A 22 16.14 -28.97 24.83
N ARG A 23 15.93 -29.54 23.65
CA ARG A 23 15.31 -28.87 22.50
C ARG A 23 13.95 -28.39 22.98
N GLN A 24 13.83 -27.10 23.32
CA GLN A 24 12.52 -26.49 23.57
C GLN A 24 11.74 -26.57 22.26
N GLU A 25 10.86 -27.55 22.17
CA GLU A 25 9.82 -27.55 21.16
C GLU A 25 9.04 -26.23 21.33
N ALA A 26 9.11 -25.38 20.31
CA ALA A 26 8.32 -24.16 20.26
C ALA A 26 6.84 -24.58 20.43
N LYS A 27 6.26 -24.27 21.58
CA LYS A 27 4.82 -24.45 21.81
C LYS A 27 4.11 -23.75 20.69
N LYS A 28 3.42 -24.51 19.82
CA LYS A 28 2.46 -23.96 18.85
C LYS A 28 1.53 -23.04 19.65
N PRO A 29 1.30 -21.82 19.19
CA PRO A 29 0.36 -20.93 19.87
C PRO A 29 -0.98 -21.66 19.95
N GLN A 30 -1.42 -21.95 21.16
CA GLN A 30 -2.78 -22.42 21.39
C GLN A 30 -3.68 -21.26 21.01
N VAL A 31 -4.44 -21.43 19.93
CA VAL A 31 -5.50 -20.50 19.52
C VAL A 31 -6.54 -20.52 20.63
N ASN A 32 -6.48 -19.52 21.50
CA ASN A 32 -7.44 -19.34 22.55
C ASN A 32 -8.76 -18.90 21.91
N GLN A 33 -9.65 -19.89 21.65
CA GLN A 33 -10.99 -19.67 21.07
C GLN A 33 -11.90 -19.01 22.13
N GLN A 34 -11.57 -17.78 22.52
CA GLN A 34 -12.52 -16.97 23.26
C GLN A 34 -13.60 -16.48 22.29
N LYS A 35 -14.78 -17.09 22.42
CA LYS A 35 -16.02 -16.73 21.73
C LYS A 35 -16.32 -15.25 21.93
N GLN A 36 -16.19 -14.44 20.89
CA GLN A 36 -16.79 -13.12 20.86
C GLN A 36 -18.32 -13.32 20.81
N GLN A 37 -18.96 -13.16 21.97
CA GLN A 37 -20.44 -13.18 22.10
C GLN A 37 -21.16 -14.29 21.31
N GLY A 38 -20.68 -15.51 21.33
CA GLY A 38 -21.34 -16.65 20.70
C GLY A 38 -21.10 -16.85 19.19
N LYS A 39 -20.46 -15.92 18.48
CA LYS A 39 -20.16 -16.09 17.06
C LYS A 39 -18.92 -16.94 16.82
N SER A 40 -18.97 -17.79 15.79
CA SER A 40 -17.79 -18.52 15.31
C SER A 40 -16.80 -17.60 14.60
N VAL A 41 -15.52 -18.02 14.50
CA VAL A 41 -14.49 -17.27 13.73
C VAL A 41 -14.95 -17.04 12.28
N VAL A 42 -15.59 -18.02 11.67
CA VAL A 42 -16.10 -17.93 10.30
C VAL A 42 -17.16 -16.83 10.17
N GLU A 43 -18.10 -16.73 11.10
CA GLU A 43 -19.13 -15.69 11.11
C GLU A 43 -18.52 -14.28 11.29
N ILE A 44 -17.50 -14.16 12.13
CA ILE A 44 -16.79 -12.89 12.34
C ILE A 44 -16.07 -12.47 11.05
N VAL A 45 -15.25 -13.35 10.49
CA VAL A 45 -14.46 -13.10 9.27
C VAL A 45 -15.38 -12.82 8.07
N TYR A 46 -16.47 -13.60 7.95
CA TYR A 46 -17.47 -13.35 6.90
C TYR A 46 -18.13 -11.98 7.05
N GLY A 47 -18.49 -11.58 8.27
CA GLY A 47 -19.05 -10.25 8.52
C GLY A 47 -18.08 -9.12 8.20
N GLN A 48 -16.80 -9.26 8.50
CA GLN A 48 -15.75 -8.31 8.16
C GLN A 48 -15.60 -8.18 6.64
N TRP A 49 -15.47 -9.32 5.93
CA TRP A 49 -15.36 -9.35 4.48
C TRP A 49 -16.61 -8.76 3.81
N LYS A 50 -17.81 -9.15 4.24
CA LYS A 50 -19.08 -8.66 3.70
C LYS A 50 -19.22 -7.13 3.78
N GLY A 51 -18.67 -6.52 4.83
CA GLY A 51 -18.62 -5.08 5.01
C GLY A 51 -17.44 -4.39 4.29
N SER A 52 -16.60 -5.13 3.57
CA SER A 52 -15.44 -4.59 2.87
C SER A 52 -15.75 -4.19 1.42
N GLY A 53 -14.92 -3.30 0.86
CA GLY A 53 -14.99 -2.96 -0.56
C GLY A 53 -14.78 -4.15 -1.50
N HIS A 54 -14.10 -5.21 -1.05
CA HIS A 54 -13.89 -6.40 -1.87
C HIS A 54 -15.20 -7.18 -2.12
N ALA A 55 -16.08 -7.27 -1.13
CA ALA A 55 -17.37 -7.94 -1.29
C ALA A 55 -18.31 -7.20 -2.27
N THR A 56 -18.19 -5.86 -2.30
CA THR A 56 -19.07 -4.98 -3.08
C THR A 56 -18.43 -4.44 -4.37
N ALA A 57 -17.21 -4.86 -4.69
CA ALA A 57 -16.42 -4.30 -5.80
C ALA A 57 -17.12 -4.34 -7.15
N VAL A 58 -18.01 -5.31 -7.38
CA VAL A 58 -18.82 -5.40 -8.60
C VAL A 58 -20.05 -4.51 -8.54
N GLU A 59 -20.64 -4.35 -7.37
CA GLU A 59 -21.86 -3.54 -7.14
C GLU A 59 -21.57 -2.05 -7.06
N ALA A 60 -20.39 -1.69 -6.56
CA ALA A 60 -19.94 -0.30 -6.45
C ALA A 60 -19.64 0.35 -7.81
N ASP A 61 -19.90 -0.38 -8.86
CA ASP A 61 -19.59 0.04 -10.18
C ASP A 61 -20.55 1.11 -10.68
N ASN A 62 -19.94 2.27 -10.88
CA ASN A 62 -20.60 3.38 -11.54
C ASN A 62 -21.30 2.85 -12.82
N PRO A 63 -22.64 2.98 -12.91
CA PRO A 63 -23.39 2.52 -14.08
C PRO A 63 -22.97 3.22 -15.40
N THR A 64 -22.13 4.24 -15.30
CA THR A 64 -21.53 4.91 -16.46
C THR A 64 -20.26 4.20 -16.98
N GLN A 65 -19.70 3.24 -16.26
CA GLN A 65 -18.65 2.38 -16.81
C GLN A 65 -19.34 1.25 -17.59
N ALA A 66 -19.08 1.23 -18.89
CA ALA A 66 -19.71 0.29 -19.80
C ALA A 66 -19.61 -1.17 -19.29
N PRO A 67 -20.70 -1.90 -19.12
CA PRO A 67 -20.70 -3.27 -18.62
C PRO A 67 -19.76 -4.20 -19.39
N GLY A 68 -19.57 -3.98 -20.70
CA GLY A 68 -18.68 -4.76 -21.55
C GLY A 68 -17.20 -4.69 -21.22
N LEU A 69 -16.71 -3.67 -20.50
CA LEU A 69 -15.30 -3.60 -20.06
C LEU A 69 -14.95 -4.66 -19.00
N ARG A 70 -15.93 -5.36 -18.46
CA ARG A 70 -15.76 -6.35 -17.41
C ARG A 70 -16.01 -7.78 -17.87
N GLU A 71 -16.61 -7.95 -19.02
CA GLU A 71 -16.80 -9.24 -19.66
C GLU A 71 -15.68 -9.56 -20.66
N GLU A 72 -15.03 -8.52 -21.19
CA GLU A 72 -13.95 -8.63 -22.18
C GLU A 72 -12.74 -7.75 -21.76
N GLY A 73 -11.61 -8.05 -22.33
CA GLY A 73 -10.37 -7.33 -22.03
C GLY A 73 -9.71 -7.79 -20.74
N LYS A 74 -8.78 -7.00 -20.21
CA LYS A 74 -8.01 -7.36 -19.00
C LYS A 74 -8.61 -6.83 -17.70
N CYS A 75 -9.63 -5.99 -17.75
CA CYS A 75 -10.20 -5.33 -16.58
C CYS A 75 -10.89 -6.33 -15.64
N PHE A 76 -11.60 -7.31 -16.21
CA PHE A 76 -12.34 -8.30 -15.44
C PHE A 76 -11.44 -9.17 -14.55
N LEU A 77 -10.16 -9.35 -14.89
CA LEU A 77 -9.23 -10.12 -14.06
C LEU A 77 -9.03 -9.51 -12.67
N CYS A 78 -9.21 -8.21 -12.50
CA CYS A 78 -9.14 -7.55 -11.20
C CYS A 78 -10.54 -7.19 -10.66
N HIS A 79 -11.50 -6.96 -11.55
CA HIS A 79 -12.84 -6.50 -11.18
C HIS A 79 -13.88 -7.60 -11.03
N ASN A 80 -13.51 -8.87 -11.26
CA ASN A 80 -14.38 -10.02 -11.06
C ASN A 80 -13.64 -11.16 -10.34
N GLY A 81 -14.11 -11.53 -9.16
CA GLY A 81 -13.46 -12.53 -8.32
C GLY A 81 -13.42 -13.93 -8.95
N TYR A 82 -14.43 -14.31 -9.73
CA TYR A 82 -14.41 -15.59 -10.46
C TYR A 82 -13.37 -15.61 -11.57
N ALA A 83 -13.29 -14.52 -12.36
CA ALA A 83 -12.29 -14.41 -13.42
C ALA A 83 -10.87 -14.42 -12.86
N TYR A 84 -10.64 -13.74 -11.75
CA TYR A 84 -9.35 -13.73 -11.07
C TYR A 84 -8.95 -15.12 -10.56
N GLU A 85 -9.87 -15.81 -9.89
CA GLU A 85 -9.64 -17.14 -9.34
C GLU A 85 -9.27 -18.15 -10.42
N THR A 86 -10.03 -18.16 -11.52
CA THR A 86 -9.92 -19.15 -12.61
C THR A 86 -8.97 -18.73 -13.72
N GLN A 87 -8.53 -17.46 -13.75
CA GLN A 87 -7.78 -16.85 -14.86
C GLN A 87 -8.53 -17.01 -16.19
N ALA A 88 -9.83 -16.85 -16.15
CA ALA A 88 -10.69 -16.95 -17.34
C ALA A 88 -10.24 -15.97 -18.44
N SER A 89 -10.27 -16.38 -19.69
CA SER A 89 -9.92 -15.53 -20.83
C SER A 89 -11.04 -14.57 -21.22
N THR A 90 -12.29 -14.90 -20.86
CA THR A 90 -13.50 -14.11 -21.09
C THR A 90 -14.56 -14.47 -20.06
N LEU A 91 -15.48 -13.55 -19.78
CA LEU A 91 -16.71 -13.79 -19.02
C LEU A 91 -17.96 -13.74 -19.88
N LYS A 92 -17.81 -13.51 -21.18
CA LYS A 92 -18.94 -13.41 -22.12
C LYS A 92 -19.79 -14.69 -22.10
N GLY A 93 -21.07 -14.53 -21.81
CA GLY A 93 -22.02 -15.65 -21.72
C GLY A 93 -21.93 -16.46 -20.42
N ILE A 94 -21.04 -16.17 -19.50
CA ILE A 94 -20.92 -16.89 -18.21
C ILE A 94 -21.90 -16.33 -17.18
N GLY A 95 -22.20 -15.02 -17.23
CA GLY A 95 -23.17 -14.37 -16.34
C GLY A 95 -22.78 -14.31 -14.86
N ILE A 96 -21.53 -14.65 -14.51
CA ILE A 96 -21.04 -14.65 -13.13
C ILE A 96 -20.39 -13.30 -12.85
N LEU A 97 -21.13 -12.45 -12.14
CA LEU A 97 -20.60 -11.18 -11.63
C LEU A 97 -20.46 -11.29 -10.12
N LYS A 98 -19.23 -11.34 -9.62
CA LYS A 98 -18.97 -11.34 -8.17
C LYS A 98 -17.73 -10.53 -7.82
N GLY A 99 -17.76 -9.86 -6.68
CA GLY A 99 -16.60 -9.26 -6.06
C GLY A 99 -15.55 -10.29 -5.66
N ALA A 100 -14.46 -9.86 -5.09
CA ALA A 100 -13.44 -10.75 -4.57
C ALA A 100 -14.00 -11.51 -3.36
N SER A 101 -14.32 -12.79 -3.55
CA SER A 101 -14.85 -13.71 -2.53
C SER A 101 -13.72 -14.41 -1.76
N CYS A 102 -14.10 -15.27 -0.82
CA CYS A 102 -13.14 -16.12 -0.11
C CYS A 102 -12.28 -16.93 -1.10
N ASP A 103 -12.91 -17.51 -2.12
CA ASP A 103 -12.24 -18.36 -3.14
C ASP A 103 -11.22 -17.55 -3.95
N THR A 104 -11.52 -16.29 -4.26
CA THR A 104 -10.62 -15.41 -5.01
C THR A 104 -9.23 -15.33 -4.37
N CYS A 105 -9.17 -15.38 -3.03
CA CYS A 105 -7.92 -15.31 -2.27
C CYS A 105 -7.41 -16.68 -1.82
N HIS A 106 -8.32 -17.57 -1.39
CA HIS A 106 -7.97 -18.82 -0.70
C HIS A 106 -7.89 -20.04 -1.63
N THR A 107 -8.32 -19.93 -2.87
CA THR A 107 -8.24 -20.99 -3.89
C THR A 107 -7.59 -20.49 -5.18
N GLY A 108 -7.49 -21.33 -6.19
CA GLY A 108 -7.06 -20.98 -7.54
C GLY A 108 -5.80 -20.13 -7.63
N PHE A 109 -5.85 -19.13 -8.48
CA PHE A 109 -4.71 -18.23 -8.76
C PHE A 109 -4.30 -17.42 -7.53
N GLY A 110 -5.25 -16.90 -6.75
CA GLY A 110 -4.94 -16.11 -5.55
C GLY A 110 -4.12 -16.88 -4.53
N ARG A 111 -4.51 -18.13 -4.24
CA ARG A 111 -3.74 -19.01 -3.36
C ARG A 111 -2.35 -19.28 -3.91
N SER A 112 -2.20 -19.49 -5.22
CA SER A 112 -0.90 -19.74 -5.85
C SER A 112 0.08 -18.57 -5.62
N LEU A 113 -0.39 -17.33 -5.71
CA LEU A 113 0.43 -16.14 -5.43
C LEU A 113 0.85 -16.05 -3.96
N MET A 114 -0.08 -16.36 -3.03
CA MET A 114 0.25 -16.38 -1.60
C MET A 114 1.31 -17.44 -1.25
N VAL A 115 1.26 -18.60 -1.91
CA VAL A 115 2.24 -19.69 -1.72
C VAL A 115 3.57 -19.32 -2.36
N LYS A 116 3.56 -18.80 -3.58
CA LYS A 116 4.77 -18.37 -4.31
C LYS A 116 5.44 -17.17 -3.62
N GLY A 117 4.66 -16.30 -2.99
CA GLY A 117 5.16 -15.08 -2.33
C GLY A 117 5.68 -14.01 -3.27
N SER A 118 5.37 -14.14 -4.57
CA SER A 118 5.75 -13.17 -5.60
C SER A 118 4.71 -13.09 -6.71
N VAL A 119 4.67 -11.95 -7.39
CA VAL A 119 3.79 -11.69 -8.53
C VAL A 119 4.54 -11.00 -9.64
N THR A 120 4.24 -11.35 -10.89
CA THR A 120 4.70 -10.64 -12.09
C THR A 120 3.63 -9.63 -12.48
N ILE A 121 3.95 -8.36 -12.44
CA ILE A 121 3.11 -7.24 -12.86
C ILE A 121 3.91 -6.37 -13.85
N PRO A 122 3.34 -5.35 -14.50
CA PRO A 122 4.10 -4.49 -15.43
C PRO A 122 5.33 -3.81 -14.84
N LEU A 123 5.45 -3.70 -13.52
CA LEU A 123 6.66 -3.25 -12.82
C LEU A 123 7.77 -4.30 -12.74
N GLY A 124 7.51 -5.52 -13.19
CA GLY A 124 8.42 -6.67 -13.10
C GLY A 124 7.99 -7.71 -12.05
N ASP A 125 8.93 -8.56 -11.65
CA ASP A 125 8.72 -9.58 -10.62
C ASP A 125 8.87 -8.96 -9.22
N ILE A 126 7.78 -8.93 -8.48
CA ILE A 126 7.72 -8.33 -7.15
C ILE A 126 7.62 -9.41 -6.08
N LYS A 127 8.52 -9.38 -5.12
CA LYS A 127 8.45 -10.20 -3.91
C LYS A 127 7.61 -9.46 -2.86
N GLY A 128 6.52 -10.06 -2.43
CA GLY A 128 5.60 -9.44 -1.47
C GLY A 128 5.13 -10.40 -0.38
N GLY A 129 5.71 -11.61 -0.29
CA GLY A 129 5.16 -12.65 0.57
C GLY A 129 3.70 -12.91 0.19
N LYS A 130 2.83 -13.15 1.16
CA LYS A 130 1.39 -13.32 0.90
C LYS A 130 0.72 -12.08 0.32
N GLY A 131 1.32 -10.89 0.49
CA GLY A 131 0.87 -9.62 -0.11
C GLY A 131 1.01 -9.56 -1.63
N ALA A 132 1.75 -10.50 -2.24
CA ALA A 132 1.82 -10.63 -3.71
C ALA A 132 0.44 -10.77 -4.35
N LEU A 133 -0.50 -11.43 -3.67
CA LEU A 133 -1.90 -11.48 -4.05
C LEU A 133 -2.52 -10.08 -4.18
N CYS A 134 -2.34 -9.23 -3.18
CA CYS A 134 -2.89 -7.87 -3.17
C CYS A 134 -2.29 -7.02 -4.29
N MET A 135 -0.97 -7.13 -4.48
CA MET A 135 -0.21 -6.38 -5.49
C MET A 135 -0.65 -6.68 -6.92
N SER A 136 -1.21 -7.87 -7.18
CA SER A 136 -1.68 -8.24 -8.52
C SER A 136 -2.84 -7.37 -9.01
N CYS A 137 -3.70 -6.89 -8.10
CA CYS A 137 -4.81 -5.99 -8.39
C CYS A 137 -4.51 -4.54 -7.99
N HIS A 138 -3.88 -4.33 -6.82
CA HIS A 138 -3.51 -3.01 -6.30
C HIS A 138 -2.21 -2.48 -6.91
N SER A 139 -2.12 -2.54 -8.23
CA SER A 139 -1.04 -1.99 -9.06
C SER A 139 -1.62 -1.10 -10.15
N GLY A 140 -0.99 0.04 -10.38
CA GLY A 140 -1.34 0.99 -11.44
C GLY A 140 -0.96 0.54 -12.84
N ARG A 141 -0.57 -0.72 -13.01
CA ARG A 141 -0.10 -1.32 -14.27
C ARG A 141 1.28 -0.83 -14.72
N GLY A 142 2.06 -0.22 -13.81
CA GLY A 142 3.40 0.27 -14.11
C GLY A 142 3.44 1.35 -15.20
N LYS A 143 2.33 2.05 -15.41
CA LYS A 143 2.29 3.11 -16.42
C LYS A 143 3.06 4.34 -15.96
N ALA A 144 3.94 4.81 -16.81
CA ALA A 144 4.47 6.16 -16.77
C ALA A 144 3.49 7.14 -17.44
N PRO A 145 3.59 8.44 -17.19
CA PRO A 145 2.77 9.44 -17.87
C PRO A 145 2.98 9.39 -19.38
N ASP A 146 1.88 9.33 -20.12
CA ASP A 146 1.85 9.23 -21.60
C ASP A 146 1.03 10.35 -22.26
N GLN A 147 0.61 11.35 -21.50
CA GLN A 147 -0.25 12.47 -21.87
C GLN A 147 -1.64 12.08 -22.41
N LYS A 148 -2.05 10.84 -22.24
CA LYS A 148 -3.33 10.29 -22.74
C LYS A 148 -4.14 9.58 -21.68
N SER A 149 -3.52 9.17 -20.58
CA SER A 149 -4.14 8.37 -19.52
C SER A 149 -4.08 9.07 -18.17
N ALA A 150 -4.71 8.48 -17.16
CA ALA A 150 -4.57 8.84 -15.75
C ALA A 150 -3.98 7.65 -14.97
N PRO A 151 -3.36 7.89 -13.81
CA PRO A 151 -3.04 6.83 -12.88
C PRO A 151 -4.32 6.07 -12.50
N HIS A 152 -4.24 4.74 -12.45
CA HIS A 152 -5.35 3.92 -11.98
C HIS A 152 -5.62 4.20 -10.50
N TYR A 153 -6.85 3.96 -10.01
CA TYR A 153 -7.17 4.11 -8.57
C TYR A 153 -6.49 3.07 -7.67
N SER A 154 -5.91 2.02 -8.24
CA SER A 154 -5.20 0.95 -7.52
C SER A 154 -3.68 1.05 -7.67
N VAL A 155 -3.09 2.22 -7.36
CA VAL A 155 -1.64 2.51 -7.52
C VAL A 155 -0.80 2.21 -6.27
N GLN A 156 -1.35 1.51 -5.28
CA GLN A 156 -0.71 1.33 -3.98
C GLN A 156 0.65 0.64 -4.09
N THR A 157 0.77 -0.38 -4.93
CA THR A 157 2.06 -1.05 -5.18
C THR A 157 3.07 -0.14 -5.85
N ASP A 158 2.61 0.70 -6.78
CA ASP A 158 3.48 1.65 -7.49
C ASP A 158 4.09 2.68 -6.54
N VAL A 159 3.27 3.30 -5.70
CA VAL A 159 3.75 4.27 -4.69
C VAL A 159 4.64 3.60 -3.65
N LEU A 160 4.26 2.42 -3.15
CA LEU A 160 5.07 1.66 -2.19
C LEU A 160 6.48 1.39 -2.73
N LEU A 161 6.60 1.09 -4.03
CA LEU A 161 7.84 0.75 -4.70
C LEU A 161 8.56 1.96 -5.34
N SER A 162 8.09 3.18 -5.14
CA SER A 162 8.61 4.42 -5.76
C SER A 162 8.59 4.33 -7.29
N LYS A 163 7.44 4.03 -7.86
CA LYS A 163 7.28 3.82 -9.31
C LYS A 163 6.12 4.63 -9.88
N SER A 164 6.12 4.69 -11.22
CA SER A 164 5.03 5.24 -12.04
C SER A 164 4.79 6.75 -11.93
N GLY A 165 5.61 7.50 -11.20
CA GLY A 165 5.58 8.97 -11.19
C GLY A 165 6.20 9.57 -12.44
N ALA A 166 5.84 10.81 -12.76
CA ALA A 166 6.58 11.68 -13.66
C ALA A 166 7.79 12.23 -12.89
N GLU A 167 8.84 11.42 -12.85
CA GLU A 167 10.05 11.70 -12.07
C GLU A 167 10.97 12.68 -12.77
N VAL A 168 11.56 13.60 -12.01
CA VAL A 168 12.59 14.53 -12.51
C VAL A 168 13.88 13.77 -12.76
N LYS A 169 14.39 13.87 -13.96
CA LYS A 169 15.62 13.17 -14.36
C LYS A 169 16.82 13.62 -13.51
N GLY A 170 17.52 12.64 -12.95
CA GLY A 170 18.71 12.89 -12.14
C GLY A 170 18.43 13.18 -10.67
N PHE A 171 17.15 13.24 -10.23
CA PHE A 171 16.80 13.28 -8.83
C PHE A 171 16.66 11.85 -8.26
N ASN A 172 17.23 11.58 -7.09
CA ASN A 172 17.19 10.28 -6.45
C ASN A 172 16.01 10.22 -5.49
N TYR A 173 14.97 9.53 -5.89
CA TYR A 173 13.79 9.32 -5.05
C TYR A 173 14.01 8.24 -4.00
N GLY A 174 13.55 8.51 -2.78
CA GLY A 174 13.65 7.58 -1.66
C GLY A 174 12.73 6.38 -1.81
N SER A 175 13.15 5.28 -1.21
CA SER A 175 12.34 4.06 -1.10
C SER A 175 11.74 3.92 0.31
N SER A 176 10.73 3.08 0.44
CA SER A 176 10.10 2.77 1.72
C SER A 176 10.56 1.43 2.28
N PRO A 177 11.00 1.37 3.54
CA PRO A 177 11.19 0.10 4.24
C PRO A 177 9.93 -0.77 4.30
N HIS A 178 8.74 -0.18 4.19
CA HIS A 178 7.46 -0.90 4.17
C HIS A 178 7.37 -1.89 3.00
N ALA A 179 8.06 -1.63 1.88
CA ALA A 179 8.17 -2.57 0.77
C ALA A 179 8.84 -3.89 1.16
N GLY A 180 9.72 -3.87 2.16
CA GLY A 180 10.40 -5.05 2.72
C GLY A 180 9.67 -5.70 3.90
N ALA A 181 8.51 -5.21 4.31
CA ALA A 181 7.76 -5.79 5.42
C ALA A 181 7.31 -7.22 5.08
N SER A 182 7.41 -8.13 6.07
CA SER A 182 6.98 -9.51 5.91
C SER A 182 5.50 -9.57 5.51
N ASN A 183 5.20 -10.22 4.38
CA ASN A 183 3.87 -10.27 3.78
C ASN A 183 3.28 -8.91 3.39
N THR A 184 4.11 -7.86 3.33
CA THR A 184 3.79 -6.51 2.85
C THR A 184 2.40 -6.01 3.28
N CYS A 185 1.44 -5.94 2.37
CA CYS A 185 0.08 -5.42 2.58
C CYS A 185 -0.65 -6.06 3.75
N LEU A 186 -0.52 -7.40 3.93
CA LEU A 186 -1.19 -8.13 5.00
C LEU A 186 -0.68 -7.76 6.39
N ALA A 187 0.57 -7.30 6.48
CA ALA A 187 1.15 -6.91 7.76
C ALA A 187 0.34 -5.79 8.42
N CYS A 188 -0.20 -4.89 7.60
CA CYS A 188 -0.99 -3.75 8.05
C CYS A 188 -2.49 -3.95 7.82
N HIS A 189 -2.92 -4.22 6.58
CA HIS A 189 -4.33 -4.24 6.19
C HIS A 189 -5.10 -5.48 6.65
N MET A 190 -4.40 -6.53 7.08
CA MET A 190 -4.97 -7.72 7.70
C MET A 190 -4.27 -7.98 9.04
N ALA A 191 -4.23 -6.97 9.90
CA ALA A 191 -3.63 -7.09 11.22
C ALA A 191 -4.29 -8.23 12.01
N GLN A 192 -3.47 -8.93 12.78
CA GLN A 192 -3.97 -9.98 13.68
C GLN A 192 -4.74 -9.32 14.81
N ASP A 193 -5.95 -9.80 15.07
CA ASP A 193 -6.74 -9.35 16.20
C ASP A 193 -6.32 -10.03 17.51
N LYS A 194 -6.91 -9.61 18.61
CA LYS A 194 -6.66 -10.18 19.95
C LYS A 194 -7.01 -11.67 20.07
N ASN A 195 -7.81 -12.20 19.16
CA ASN A 195 -8.22 -13.61 19.14
C ASN A 195 -7.32 -14.47 18.25
N GLY A 196 -6.29 -13.86 17.62
CA GLY A 196 -5.28 -14.57 16.87
C GLY A 196 -5.61 -14.82 15.41
N PHE A 197 -6.73 -14.33 14.88
CA PHE A 197 -7.03 -14.39 13.44
C PHE A 197 -6.88 -13.01 12.77
N ARG A 198 -6.71 -13.02 11.44
CA ARG A 198 -6.51 -11.79 10.69
C ARG A 198 -7.84 -11.09 10.38
N ASP A 199 -7.83 -9.77 10.49
CA ASP A 199 -8.97 -8.92 10.12
C ASP A 199 -9.20 -8.97 8.60
N HIS A 200 -10.42 -9.30 8.18
CA HIS A 200 -10.84 -9.35 6.77
C HIS A 200 -11.67 -8.15 6.34
N SER A 201 -11.67 -7.07 7.13
CA SER A 201 -12.22 -5.79 6.69
C SER A 201 -11.30 -5.04 5.72
N PHE A 202 -10.03 -5.44 5.65
CA PHE A 202 -8.95 -4.86 4.85
C PHE A 202 -8.69 -3.37 5.16
N LYS A 203 -9.29 -2.86 6.21
CA LYS A 203 -9.09 -1.49 6.69
C LYS A 203 -8.33 -1.51 8.00
N MET A 204 -7.28 -0.72 8.07
CA MET A 204 -6.62 -0.44 9.34
C MET A 204 -7.59 0.28 10.27
N LYS A 205 -7.65 -0.16 11.53
CA LYS A 205 -8.42 0.47 12.60
C LYS A 205 -7.49 1.12 13.61
N GLN A 206 -7.93 2.19 14.25
CA GLN A 206 -7.10 2.94 15.21
C GLN A 206 -6.56 2.03 16.33
N GLU A 207 -7.38 1.12 16.84
CA GLU A 207 -6.98 0.15 17.87
C GLU A 207 -5.94 -0.87 17.41
N GLN A 208 -5.71 -0.99 16.11
CA GLN A 208 -4.71 -1.91 15.53
C GLN A 208 -3.35 -1.23 15.32
N VAL A 209 -3.29 0.09 15.35
CA VAL A 209 -2.07 0.86 15.01
C VAL A 209 -0.91 0.49 15.93
N ALA A 210 -1.13 0.50 17.24
CA ALA A 210 -0.08 0.18 18.21
C ALA A 210 0.48 -1.24 18.00
N ASN A 211 -0.37 -2.22 17.70
CA ASN A 211 0.06 -3.61 17.50
C ASN A 211 0.64 -3.87 16.11
N THR A 212 0.36 -3.02 15.14
CA THR A 212 0.82 -3.16 13.75
C THR A 212 2.06 -2.30 13.49
N CYS A 213 1.93 -0.99 13.66
CA CYS A 213 3.02 -0.05 13.46
C CYS A 213 4.04 -0.11 14.61
N GLY A 214 3.57 -0.36 15.84
CA GLY A 214 4.38 -0.46 17.05
C GLY A 214 5.42 -1.58 17.05
N ASN A 215 5.32 -2.55 16.15
CA ASN A 215 6.37 -3.55 15.95
C ASN A 215 7.69 -2.95 15.43
N CYS A 216 7.66 -1.79 14.79
CA CYS A 216 8.82 -1.10 14.22
C CYS A 216 8.91 0.37 14.62
N HIS A 217 7.81 0.97 15.07
CA HIS A 217 7.68 2.38 15.38
C HIS A 217 7.18 2.61 16.81
N ASN A 218 7.51 3.75 17.37
CA ASN A 218 7.03 4.18 18.68
C ASN A 218 5.93 5.25 18.53
N PHE A 219 4.81 4.88 17.89
CA PHE A 219 3.61 5.71 17.79
C PHE A 219 2.35 4.83 17.67
N ASP A 220 1.20 5.40 18.00
CA ASP A 220 -0.10 4.75 18.03
C ASP A 220 -1.15 5.48 17.18
N THR A 221 -0.71 6.26 16.21
CA THR A 221 -1.56 7.07 15.33
C THR A 221 -1.34 6.76 13.85
N PHE A 222 -2.39 6.91 13.03
CA PHE A 222 -2.26 6.88 11.56
C PHE A 222 -1.52 8.07 10.98
N ASN A 223 -1.45 9.17 11.73
CA ASN A 223 -0.77 10.38 11.32
C ASN A 223 0.48 10.62 12.17
N PRO A 224 1.50 9.72 12.07
CA PRO A 224 2.71 9.85 12.88
C PRO A 224 3.45 11.15 12.56
N PRO A 225 4.16 11.73 13.54
CA PRO A 225 4.87 13.00 13.36
C PRO A 225 5.78 12.99 12.14
N ALA A 226 5.65 13.98 11.29
CA ALA A 226 6.60 14.22 10.20
C ALA A 226 7.95 14.71 10.77
N LYS A 227 9.00 14.60 9.96
CA LYS A 227 10.33 15.10 10.35
C LYS A 227 10.46 16.61 10.18
N ALA A 228 9.64 17.18 9.28
CA ALA A 228 9.74 18.59 8.90
C ALA A 228 8.37 19.10 8.40
N ASP A 229 8.24 20.41 8.27
CA ASP A 229 7.19 21.11 7.53
C ASP A 229 7.48 20.95 6.03
N TYR A 230 6.78 20.03 5.38
CA TYR A 230 7.01 19.70 3.97
C TYR A 230 6.12 20.49 3.01
N ASP A 231 5.00 21.01 3.46
CA ASP A 231 4.05 21.76 2.64
C ASP A 231 4.21 23.28 2.76
N GLY A 232 5.00 23.75 3.73
CA GLY A 232 5.36 25.16 3.89
C GLY A 232 4.28 26.00 4.56
N ASP A 233 3.37 25.38 5.32
CA ASP A 233 2.31 26.11 6.05
C ASP A 233 2.82 26.72 7.38
N GLY A 234 4.06 26.44 7.78
CA GLY A 234 4.72 26.92 8.99
C GLY A 234 4.50 26.00 10.19
N ARG A 235 3.93 24.82 10.01
CA ARG A 235 3.67 23.83 11.07
C ARG A 235 4.27 22.49 10.69
N LYS A 236 4.90 21.84 11.63
CA LYS A 236 5.32 20.45 11.48
C LYS A 236 4.26 19.53 12.08
N GLU A 237 3.46 18.95 11.24
CA GLU A 237 2.35 18.11 11.64
C GLU A 237 2.65 16.58 11.52
N GLY A 238 1.65 15.77 11.34
CA GLY A 238 1.81 14.36 10.99
C GLY A 238 2.00 14.17 9.48
N ILE A 239 2.64 13.07 9.10
CA ILE A 239 3.00 12.82 7.69
C ILE A 239 1.79 12.84 6.73
N GLN A 240 0.62 12.38 7.19
CA GLN A 240 -0.59 12.44 6.36
C GLN A 240 -1.10 13.86 6.15
N SER A 241 -0.94 14.74 7.15
CA SER A 241 -1.28 16.15 7.04
C SER A 241 -0.33 16.85 6.07
N GLU A 242 0.98 16.66 6.24
CA GLU A 242 1.99 17.22 5.35
C GLU A 242 1.78 16.82 3.87
N VAL A 243 1.50 15.55 3.62
CA VAL A 243 1.23 15.08 2.25
C VAL A 243 -0.10 15.62 1.72
N ALA A 244 -1.13 15.75 2.57
CA ALA A 244 -2.38 16.36 2.17
C ALA A 244 -2.22 17.87 1.85
N GLY A 245 -1.42 18.58 2.65
CA GLY A 245 -1.06 19.97 2.38
C GLY A 245 -0.29 20.11 1.07
N LEU A 246 0.74 19.27 0.85
CA LEU A 246 1.49 19.24 -0.42
C LEU A 246 0.58 18.95 -1.64
N LEU A 247 -0.37 18.03 -1.52
CA LEU A 247 -1.36 17.82 -2.58
C LEU A 247 -2.17 19.10 -2.86
N GLY A 248 -2.54 19.85 -1.81
CA GLY A 248 -3.18 21.15 -1.94
C GLY A 248 -2.30 22.17 -2.65
N VAL A 249 -1.02 22.25 -2.29
CA VAL A 249 -0.01 23.13 -2.90
C VAL A 249 0.17 22.82 -4.38
N VAL A 250 0.35 21.53 -4.74
CA VAL A 250 0.50 21.10 -6.14
C VAL A 250 -0.79 21.38 -6.94
N LYS A 251 -1.97 21.08 -6.34
CA LYS A 251 -3.25 21.41 -6.96
C LYS A 251 -3.37 22.90 -7.26
N GLY A 252 -3.07 23.76 -6.30
CA GLY A 252 -3.09 25.21 -6.48
C GLY A 252 -2.12 25.71 -7.55
N ALA A 253 -0.95 25.05 -7.68
CA ALA A 253 0.01 25.35 -8.73
C ALA A 253 -0.53 24.96 -10.13
N ILE A 254 -1.19 23.81 -10.24
CA ILE A 254 -1.84 23.38 -11.49
C ILE A 254 -2.98 24.33 -11.84
N ASP A 255 -3.87 24.67 -10.88
CA ASP A 255 -4.98 25.59 -11.08
C ASP A 255 -4.49 26.97 -11.57
N LYS A 256 -3.36 27.46 -11.03
CA LYS A 256 -2.73 28.72 -11.51
C LYS A 256 -2.26 28.62 -12.94
N LYS A 257 -1.73 27.48 -13.39
CA LYS A 257 -1.33 27.27 -14.79
C LYS A 257 -2.51 27.12 -15.74
N LEU A 258 -3.67 26.74 -15.23
CA LEU A 258 -4.90 26.60 -16.00
C LEU A 258 -5.69 27.90 -16.12
N ASP A 259 -5.28 28.98 -15.47
CA ASP A 259 -5.90 30.32 -15.53
C ASP A 259 -7.44 30.30 -15.41
N GLY A 260 -7.94 29.66 -14.37
CA GLY A 260 -9.37 29.51 -14.10
C GLY A 260 -10.02 28.27 -14.72
N GLY A 261 -9.24 27.44 -15.43
CA GLY A 261 -9.66 26.11 -15.86
C GLY A 261 -9.63 25.08 -14.73
N LYS A 262 -9.91 23.83 -15.06
CA LYS A 262 -9.97 22.70 -14.13
C LYS A 262 -9.26 21.48 -14.69
N PHE A 263 -8.89 20.57 -13.80
CA PHE A 263 -8.44 19.23 -14.19
C PHE A 263 -9.16 18.16 -13.36
N THR A 264 -9.47 17.05 -14.01
CA THR A 264 -10.17 15.92 -13.41
C THR A 264 -9.56 14.60 -13.91
N SER A 265 -9.85 13.51 -13.19
CA SER A 265 -9.53 12.17 -13.66
C SER A 265 -10.83 11.41 -13.83
N ALA A 266 -11.15 11.05 -15.07
CA ALA A 266 -12.35 10.29 -15.40
C ALA A 266 -12.08 9.28 -16.51
N ALA A 267 -12.70 8.11 -16.42
CA ALA A 267 -12.58 7.03 -17.41
C ALA A 267 -11.14 6.70 -17.81
N GLY A 268 -10.20 6.74 -16.84
CA GLY A 268 -8.79 6.43 -17.07
C GLY A 268 -8.00 7.51 -17.83
N LYS A 269 -8.52 8.73 -17.91
CA LYS A 269 -7.88 9.88 -18.56
C LYS A 269 -7.83 11.08 -17.62
N ILE A 270 -6.78 11.88 -17.71
CA ILE A 270 -6.75 13.23 -17.14
C ILE A 270 -7.41 14.15 -18.19
N GLN A 271 -8.46 14.85 -17.77
CA GLN A 271 -9.16 15.82 -18.58
C GLN A 271 -8.87 17.23 -18.04
N PHE A 272 -8.63 18.16 -18.97
CA PHE A 272 -8.42 19.56 -18.67
C PHE A 272 -9.55 20.36 -19.30
N GLU A 273 -10.05 21.35 -18.59
CA GLU A 273 -11.08 22.27 -19.03
C GLU A 273 -10.54 23.70 -18.96
N ASP A 274 -10.92 24.53 -19.91
CA ASP A 274 -10.66 25.96 -19.83
C ASP A 274 -11.62 26.65 -18.87
N LYS A 275 -11.46 27.97 -18.70
CA LYS A 275 -12.31 28.78 -17.84
C LYS A 275 -13.78 28.86 -18.26
N GLN A 276 -14.10 28.48 -19.49
CA GLN A 276 -15.45 28.32 -20.00
C GLN A 276 -16.02 26.93 -19.86
N ALA A 277 -15.33 26.03 -19.09
CA ALA A 277 -15.65 24.62 -18.91
C ALA A 277 -15.64 23.79 -20.21
N LYS A 278 -14.92 24.24 -21.22
CA LYS A 278 -14.71 23.48 -22.46
C LYS A 278 -13.54 22.53 -22.27
N VAL A 279 -13.78 21.25 -22.54
CA VAL A 279 -12.73 20.22 -22.48
C VAL A 279 -11.69 20.49 -23.55
N LEU A 280 -10.43 20.53 -23.14
CA LEU A 280 -9.29 20.71 -24.03
C LEU A 280 -8.99 19.39 -24.76
N SER A 281 -8.63 19.47 -26.03
CA SER A 281 -8.25 18.30 -26.86
C SER A 281 -6.89 17.71 -26.48
N SER A 282 -6.04 18.49 -25.81
CA SER A 282 -4.72 18.11 -25.32
C SER A 282 -4.41 18.83 -24.01
N PRO A 283 -3.47 18.33 -23.22
CA PRO A 283 -3.00 19.05 -22.03
C PRO A 283 -2.40 20.40 -22.42
N PRO A 284 -2.48 21.42 -21.56
CA PRO A 284 -1.89 22.75 -21.83
C PRO A 284 -0.38 22.72 -22.06
N SER A 285 0.32 21.86 -21.30
CA SER A 285 1.72 21.55 -21.52
C SER A 285 2.08 20.17 -20.92
N PRO A 286 3.22 19.57 -21.30
CA PRO A 286 3.73 18.34 -20.68
C PRO A 286 3.91 18.46 -19.16
N GLU A 287 4.39 19.61 -18.68
CA GLU A 287 4.63 19.85 -17.25
C GLU A 287 3.32 19.87 -16.45
N VAL A 288 2.29 20.52 -17.00
CA VAL A 288 0.94 20.54 -16.38
C VAL A 288 0.34 19.13 -16.34
N TYR A 289 0.51 18.36 -17.42
CA TYR A 289 0.06 16.98 -17.43
C TYR A 289 0.80 16.11 -16.40
N ASN A 290 2.13 16.23 -16.36
CA ASN A 290 2.97 15.49 -15.42
C ASN A 290 2.62 15.86 -13.95
N ALA A 291 2.35 17.13 -13.69
CA ALA A 291 1.91 17.58 -12.37
C ALA A 291 0.56 16.98 -11.98
N ALA A 292 -0.41 17.01 -12.89
CA ALA A 292 -1.71 16.38 -12.67
C ALA A 292 -1.59 14.85 -12.51
N TRP A 293 -0.71 14.20 -13.27
CA TRP A 293 -0.41 12.77 -13.12
C TRP A 293 0.12 12.46 -11.71
N ASN A 294 1.15 13.17 -11.25
CA ASN A 294 1.75 12.96 -9.92
C ASN A 294 0.76 13.28 -8.80
N TYR A 295 -0.05 14.32 -8.97
CA TYR A 295 -1.14 14.62 -8.05
C TYR A 295 -2.09 13.44 -7.92
N PHE A 296 -2.61 12.90 -9.03
CA PHE A 296 -3.52 11.75 -9.00
C PHE A 296 -2.84 10.47 -8.53
N LEU A 297 -1.56 10.25 -8.85
CA LEU A 297 -0.81 9.08 -8.38
C LEU A 297 -0.78 9.03 -6.84
N ILE A 298 -0.38 10.12 -6.20
CA ILE A 298 -0.29 10.18 -4.73
C ILE A 298 -1.69 10.25 -4.08
N ASN A 299 -2.64 10.97 -4.70
CA ASN A 299 -4.00 11.06 -4.18
C ASN A 299 -4.73 9.70 -4.25
N ASN A 300 -4.59 8.96 -5.37
CA ASN A 300 -5.25 7.67 -5.58
C ASN A 300 -4.62 6.53 -4.77
N ASP A 301 -3.37 6.67 -4.33
CA ASP A 301 -2.75 5.77 -3.37
C ASP A 301 -3.55 5.71 -2.06
N GLY A 302 -4.18 6.80 -1.66
CA GLY A 302 -5.09 6.90 -0.52
C GLY A 302 -4.41 6.85 0.85
N SER A 303 -3.11 6.46 0.93
CA SER A 303 -2.38 6.37 2.21
C SER A 303 -1.94 7.73 2.75
N LYS A 304 -2.02 8.79 1.94
CA LYS A 304 -1.45 10.10 2.25
C LYS A 304 0.00 10.00 2.71
N GLY A 305 0.79 9.23 1.95
CA GLY A 305 2.22 9.07 2.18
C GLY A 305 2.63 7.94 3.14
N VAL A 306 1.71 7.27 3.84
CA VAL A 306 2.08 6.18 4.77
C VAL A 306 2.74 5.01 4.03
N HIS A 307 2.31 4.66 2.83
CA HIS A 307 2.96 3.61 2.05
C HIS A 307 4.42 3.93 1.75
N ASN A 308 4.72 5.18 1.38
CA ASN A 308 6.08 5.63 1.11
C ASN A 308 6.23 7.14 1.34
N PRO A 309 6.52 7.56 2.59
CA PRO A 309 6.60 8.98 2.93
C PRO A 309 7.73 9.71 2.16
N ALA A 310 8.83 9.00 1.86
CA ALA A 310 9.93 9.62 1.13
C ALA A 310 9.50 9.95 -0.30
N TYR A 311 9.00 8.96 -1.01
CA TYR A 311 8.59 9.12 -2.39
C TYR A 311 7.46 10.13 -2.55
N ALA A 312 6.42 10.04 -1.71
CA ALA A 312 5.27 10.94 -1.80
C ALA A 312 5.66 12.41 -1.63
N VAL A 313 6.45 12.72 -0.60
CA VAL A 313 6.90 14.11 -0.35
C VAL A 313 7.82 14.59 -1.47
N GLN A 314 8.85 13.81 -1.81
CA GLN A 314 9.82 14.19 -2.84
C GLN A 314 9.14 14.37 -4.20
N LEU A 315 8.26 13.44 -4.60
CA LEU A 315 7.56 13.53 -5.89
C LEU A 315 6.73 14.81 -5.96
N LEU A 316 5.96 15.13 -4.92
CA LEU A 316 5.13 16.35 -4.90
C LEU A 316 5.97 17.62 -4.87
N GLN A 317 7.04 17.68 -4.06
CA GLN A 317 7.93 18.84 -4.02
C GLN A 317 8.65 19.07 -5.35
N GLN A 318 9.17 18.01 -5.99
CA GLN A 318 9.79 18.12 -7.30
C GLN A 318 8.77 18.48 -8.39
N THR A 319 7.54 17.95 -8.30
CA THR A 319 6.43 18.32 -9.20
C THR A 319 6.14 19.83 -9.13
N TYR A 320 6.04 20.37 -7.93
CA TYR A 320 5.84 21.81 -7.75
C TYR A 320 6.99 22.60 -8.35
N LYS A 321 8.24 22.19 -8.09
CA LYS A 321 9.44 22.85 -8.60
C LYS A 321 9.50 22.87 -10.13
N GLU A 322 9.23 21.74 -10.79
CA GLU A 322 9.18 21.66 -12.25
C GLU A 322 8.09 22.55 -12.84
N LEU A 323 6.91 22.57 -12.19
CA LEU A 323 5.78 23.35 -12.67
C LEU A 323 5.95 24.86 -12.45
N MET A 324 6.55 25.27 -11.32
CA MET A 324 6.61 26.67 -10.90
C MET A 324 7.98 27.31 -11.08
N GLY A 325 9.04 26.52 -11.34
CA GLY A 325 10.41 27.01 -11.43
C GLY A 325 11.07 27.37 -10.10
N ALA A 326 10.44 27.04 -8.98
CA ALA A 326 10.91 27.34 -7.64
C ALA A 326 10.47 26.25 -6.64
N ASP A 327 11.18 26.10 -5.55
CA ASP A 327 10.79 25.17 -4.48
C ASP A 327 9.47 25.61 -3.81
N VAL A 328 8.80 24.66 -3.15
CA VAL A 328 7.59 24.96 -2.35
C VAL A 328 7.94 26.05 -1.32
N PRO A 329 7.21 27.17 -1.31
CA PRO A 329 7.54 28.30 -0.42
C PRO A 329 7.55 27.88 1.06
N LYS A 330 8.60 28.26 1.79
CA LYS A 330 8.81 27.99 3.21
C LYS A 330 8.92 26.51 3.61
N ALA A 331 8.72 25.57 2.70
CA ALA A 331 8.80 24.15 3.00
C ALA A 331 10.24 23.69 3.22
N GLU A 332 10.42 22.73 4.12
CA GLU A 332 11.66 21.99 4.22
C GLU A 332 11.70 20.92 3.11
N LEU A 333 12.76 20.96 2.31
CA LEU A 333 12.90 20.00 1.21
C LEU A 333 13.36 18.64 1.73
N ARG A 334 12.66 17.62 1.34
CA ARG A 334 13.08 16.24 1.62
C ARG A 334 14.16 15.81 0.63
N LYS A 335 15.39 15.63 1.14
CA LYS A 335 16.53 15.10 0.39
C LYS A 335 16.50 13.59 0.27
#